data_c9d2785365fb2a11c8e14f5e749b2ee4
#
_entry.id   c9d2785365fb2a11c8e14f5e749b2ee4
#
_cell.length_a   1.000
_cell.length_b   1.000
_cell.length_c   1.000
_cell.angle_alpha   90.00
_cell.angle_beta   90.00
_cell.angle_gamma   90.00
#
_symmetry.space_group_name_H-M   'P 1'
#
loop_
_entity.id
_entity.type
_entity.pdbx_description
1 polymer ?
#
loop_
_entity_poly.entity_id
_entity_poly.type
_entity_poly.pdbx_seq_one_letter_code
_entity_poly.pdbx_strand_id
1 'polypeptide(L)'
;FEERFDGPPNGPGLHSVYDAVTVVLLAMEASDEITGENIRDNIRIVTAADGEEVYPGPEGIKRAKELLAAGKSIRYVGATGGLQFDKNGDVQAPKMTWKLVGDENVETAYFTTEEIADLIKKLDD
;
A
#
# COMPACT_ATOMS: atom_id res chain seq x y z
N PHE A 1 -6.24 16.86 -5.12
CA PHE A 1 -7.41 16.22 -4.52
C PHE A 1 -8.47 17.27 -4.18
N GLU A 2 -8.12 18.30 -3.43
CA GLU A 2 -9.03 19.36 -2.96
C GLU A 2 -9.76 20.08 -4.10
N GLU A 3 -9.05 20.42 -5.18
CA GLU A 3 -9.66 21.05 -6.38
C GLU A 3 -10.74 20.18 -7.05
N ARG A 4 -10.64 18.85 -6.90
CA ARG A 4 -11.57 17.91 -7.56
C ARG A 4 -12.69 17.45 -6.65
N PHE A 5 -12.48 17.42 -5.35
CA PHE A 5 -13.38 16.81 -4.37
C PHE A 5 -13.83 17.76 -3.27
N ASP A 6 -13.55 19.07 -3.43
CA ASP A 6 -13.98 20.14 -2.51
C ASP A 6 -13.61 19.90 -1.04
N GLY A 7 -12.39 19.42 -0.82
CA GLY A 7 -11.84 19.21 0.53
C GLY A 7 -10.63 18.29 0.57
N PRO A 8 -9.95 18.24 1.71
CA PRO A 8 -8.82 17.34 1.92
C PRO A 8 -9.28 15.87 1.92
N PRO A 9 -8.37 14.91 1.69
CA PRO A 9 -8.67 13.48 1.77
C PRO A 9 -8.94 13.08 3.22
N ASN A 10 -10.14 13.31 3.70
CA ASN A 10 -10.57 12.99 5.05
C ASN A 10 -11.25 11.63 5.10
N GLY A 11 -10.96 10.86 6.11
CA GLY A 11 -11.64 9.61 6.43
C GLY A 11 -10.69 8.44 6.61
N PRO A 12 -11.03 7.54 7.53
CA PRO A 12 -10.24 6.33 7.78
C PRO A 12 -10.19 5.44 6.52
N GLY A 13 -9.00 4.97 6.18
CA GLY A 13 -8.79 4.00 5.12
C GLY A 13 -8.68 4.57 3.69
N LEU A 14 -8.89 5.86 3.47
CA LEU A 14 -8.84 6.44 2.11
C LEU A 14 -7.50 6.19 1.41
N HIS A 15 -6.38 6.42 2.12
CA HIS A 15 -5.03 6.19 1.61
C HIS A 15 -4.78 4.70 1.35
N SER A 16 -5.25 3.83 2.25
CA SER A 16 -5.10 2.38 2.11
C SER A 16 -5.89 1.83 0.91
N VAL A 17 -7.09 2.35 0.66
CA VAL A 17 -7.90 1.96 -0.51
C VAL A 17 -7.22 2.41 -1.80
N TYR A 18 -6.67 3.62 -1.84
CA TYR A 18 -5.91 4.10 -3.00
C TYR A 18 -4.73 3.19 -3.31
N ASP A 19 -3.94 2.85 -2.29
CA ASP A 19 -2.78 1.99 -2.46
C ASP A 19 -3.18 0.56 -2.85
N ALA A 20 -4.21 0.00 -2.22
CA ALA A 20 -4.71 -1.34 -2.56
C ALA A 20 -5.14 -1.44 -4.03
N VAL A 21 -5.90 -0.46 -4.53
CA VAL A 21 -6.30 -0.41 -5.94
C VAL A 21 -5.07 -0.27 -6.85
N THR A 22 -4.11 0.59 -6.50
CA THR A 22 -2.89 0.79 -7.28
C THR A 22 -2.06 -0.48 -7.36
N VAL A 23 -1.86 -1.19 -6.24
CA VAL A 23 -1.13 -2.47 -6.20
C VAL A 23 -1.80 -3.52 -7.08
N VAL A 24 -3.14 -3.65 -7.02
CA VAL A 24 -3.88 -4.59 -7.88
C VAL A 24 -3.71 -4.24 -9.36
N LEU A 25 -3.81 -2.96 -9.74
CA LEU A 25 -3.62 -2.53 -11.13
C LEU A 25 -2.20 -2.79 -11.63
N LEU A 26 -1.18 -2.54 -10.79
CA LEU A 26 0.21 -2.87 -11.13
C LEU A 26 0.45 -4.37 -11.24
N ALA A 27 -0.18 -5.18 -10.37
CA ALA A 27 -0.12 -6.64 -10.47
C ALA A 27 -0.80 -7.16 -11.75
N MET A 28 -1.92 -6.54 -12.18
CA MET A 28 -2.54 -6.84 -13.47
C MET A 28 -1.63 -6.48 -14.64
N GLU A 29 -0.93 -5.33 -14.58
CA GLU A 29 0.05 -4.93 -15.59
C GLU A 29 1.25 -5.88 -15.68
N ALA A 30 1.66 -6.46 -14.55
CA ALA A 30 2.73 -7.45 -14.48
C ALA A 30 2.30 -8.86 -14.93
N SER A 31 1.02 -9.08 -15.17
CA SER A 31 0.47 -10.40 -15.48
C SER A 31 0.39 -10.61 -16.98
N ASP A 32 0.83 -11.77 -17.46
CA ASP A 32 0.64 -12.19 -18.86
C ASP A 32 -0.83 -12.42 -19.19
N GLU A 33 -1.59 -12.92 -18.23
CA GLU A 33 -3.04 -13.16 -18.30
C GLU A 33 -3.71 -12.65 -17.03
N ILE A 34 -4.80 -11.90 -17.17
CA ILE A 34 -5.53 -11.31 -16.03
C ILE A 34 -6.44 -12.37 -15.41
N THR A 35 -5.87 -13.17 -14.51
CA THR A 35 -6.57 -14.12 -13.65
C THR A 35 -6.37 -13.76 -12.18
N GLY A 36 -7.26 -14.23 -11.31
CA GLY A 36 -7.10 -14.00 -9.86
C GLY A 36 -5.80 -14.59 -9.30
N GLU A 37 -5.36 -15.72 -9.84
CA GLU A 37 -4.11 -16.39 -9.45
C GLU A 37 -2.89 -15.57 -9.87
N ASN A 38 -2.84 -15.13 -11.13
CA ASN A 38 -1.74 -14.30 -11.62
C ASN A 38 -1.65 -12.96 -10.90
N ILE A 39 -2.79 -12.31 -10.64
CA ILE A 39 -2.81 -11.06 -9.86
C ILE A 39 -2.24 -11.31 -8.45
N ARG A 40 -2.70 -12.35 -7.74
CA ARG A 40 -2.19 -12.71 -6.40
C ARG A 40 -0.66 -12.89 -6.41
N ASP A 41 -0.13 -13.63 -7.37
CA ASP A 41 1.29 -13.95 -7.44
C ASP A 41 2.11 -12.71 -7.81
N ASN A 42 1.60 -11.85 -8.68
CA ASN A 42 2.25 -10.61 -9.09
C ASN A 42 2.17 -9.48 -8.05
N ILE A 43 1.28 -9.52 -7.06
CA ILE A 43 1.30 -8.57 -5.94
C ILE A 43 2.68 -8.54 -5.29
N ARG A 44 3.34 -9.69 -5.09
CA ARG A 44 4.67 -9.75 -4.48
C ARG A 44 5.79 -9.22 -5.39
N ILE A 45 5.60 -9.25 -6.70
CA ILE A 45 6.53 -8.68 -7.69
C ILE A 45 6.47 -7.15 -7.66
N VAL A 46 5.28 -6.58 -7.51
CA VAL A 46 5.08 -5.13 -7.51
C VAL A 46 5.31 -4.48 -6.14
N THR A 47 5.48 -5.28 -5.10
CA THR A 47 5.77 -4.84 -3.73
C THR A 47 7.05 -5.47 -3.17
N ALA A 48 7.97 -5.91 -4.03
CA ALA A 48 9.19 -6.62 -3.65
C ALA A 48 10.12 -5.71 -2.83
N ALA A 49 10.66 -6.23 -1.72
CA ALA A 49 11.53 -5.47 -0.83
C ALA A 49 12.83 -4.98 -1.50
N ASP A 50 13.33 -5.74 -2.48
CA ASP A 50 14.54 -5.50 -3.26
C ASP A 50 14.25 -4.87 -4.64
N GLY A 51 12.98 -4.59 -4.96
CA GLY A 51 12.56 -3.93 -6.19
C GLY A 51 12.97 -2.45 -6.26
N GLU A 52 12.99 -1.90 -7.49
CA GLU A 52 13.20 -0.47 -7.68
C GLU A 52 11.99 0.32 -7.14
N GLU A 53 12.25 1.36 -6.33
CA GLU A 53 11.18 2.17 -5.74
C GLU A 53 10.41 2.94 -6.79
N VAL A 54 9.09 2.83 -6.72
CA VAL A 54 8.16 3.61 -7.53
C VAL A 54 7.07 4.22 -6.64
N TYR A 55 6.62 5.42 -7.01
CA TYR A 55 5.73 6.22 -6.19
C TYR A 55 4.40 6.48 -6.90
N PRO A 56 3.34 6.88 -6.19
CA PRO A 56 2.08 7.31 -6.78
C PRO A 56 2.26 8.47 -7.77
N GLY A 57 1.31 8.60 -8.69
CA GLY A 57 1.27 9.67 -9.68
C GLY A 57 1.74 9.25 -11.06
N PRO A 58 1.51 10.11 -12.09
CA PRO A 58 1.71 9.73 -13.49
C PRO A 58 3.13 9.26 -13.81
N GLU A 59 4.14 9.95 -13.32
CA GLU A 59 5.54 9.61 -13.59
C GLU A 59 5.95 8.29 -12.91
N GLY A 60 5.54 8.08 -11.66
CA GLY A 60 5.83 6.84 -10.94
C GLY A 60 5.15 5.63 -11.57
N ILE A 61 3.88 5.76 -11.95
CA ILE A 61 3.15 4.70 -12.64
C ILE A 61 3.76 4.40 -14.02
N LYS A 62 4.15 5.44 -14.78
CA LYS A 62 4.87 5.25 -16.04
C LYS A 62 6.16 4.45 -15.82
N ARG A 63 6.97 4.85 -14.83
CA ARG A 63 8.22 4.15 -14.48
C ARG A 63 7.96 2.71 -14.07
N ALA A 64 6.93 2.46 -13.25
CA ALA A 64 6.53 1.11 -12.87
C ALA A 64 6.25 0.23 -14.09
N LYS A 65 5.47 0.72 -15.05
CA LYS A 65 5.14 -0.01 -16.29
C LYS A 65 6.39 -0.34 -17.12
N GLU A 66 7.33 0.60 -17.25
CA GLU A 66 8.59 0.37 -17.97
C GLU A 66 9.43 -0.74 -17.32
N LEU A 67 9.49 -0.75 -15.99
CA LEU A 67 10.22 -1.78 -15.24
C LEU A 67 9.57 -3.15 -15.34
N LEU A 68 8.26 -3.22 -15.16
CA LEU A 68 7.49 -4.46 -15.27
C LEU A 68 7.56 -5.04 -16.69
N ALA A 69 7.46 -4.22 -17.72
CA ALA A 69 7.63 -4.64 -19.10
C ALA A 69 9.06 -5.17 -19.40
N ALA A 70 10.06 -4.74 -18.63
CA ALA A 70 11.42 -5.25 -18.67
C ALA A 70 11.64 -6.51 -17.81
N GLY A 71 10.58 -7.07 -17.22
CA GLY A 71 10.64 -8.26 -16.36
C GLY A 71 11.28 -8.02 -14.99
N LYS A 72 11.30 -6.75 -14.53
CA LYS A 72 11.88 -6.37 -13.23
C LYS A 72 10.82 -6.28 -12.16
N SER A 73 11.20 -6.65 -10.92
CA SER A 73 10.40 -6.37 -9.73
C SER A 73 10.45 -4.89 -9.36
N ILE A 74 9.38 -4.38 -8.79
CA ILE A 74 9.30 -3.02 -8.27
C ILE A 74 8.93 -3.04 -6.78
N ARG A 75 9.25 -1.95 -6.09
CA ARG A 75 8.82 -1.67 -4.73
C ARG A 75 7.89 -0.46 -4.75
N TYR A 76 6.59 -0.71 -4.85
CA TYR A 76 5.62 0.36 -4.75
C TYR A 76 5.60 0.94 -3.32
N VAL A 77 5.83 2.24 -3.21
CA VAL A 77 5.77 3.01 -1.96
C VAL A 77 4.58 3.95 -2.09
N GLY A 78 3.48 3.56 -1.48
CA GLY A 78 2.21 4.24 -1.61
C GLY A 78 2.00 5.41 -0.65
N ALA A 79 0.77 5.91 -0.60
CA ALA A 79 0.36 6.96 0.33
C ALA A 79 0.42 6.51 1.80
N THR A 80 0.36 5.20 2.05
CA THR A 80 0.53 4.58 3.39
C THR A 80 1.96 4.13 3.67
N GLY A 81 2.90 4.39 2.78
CA GLY A 81 4.28 3.96 2.89
C GLY A 81 4.60 2.67 2.14
N GLY A 82 5.60 1.93 2.61
CA GLY A 82 5.98 0.64 2.01
C GLY A 82 4.93 -0.45 2.24
N LEU A 83 4.66 -1.23 1.20
CA LEU A 83 3.60 -2.24 1.18
C LEU A 83 4.18 -3.64 0.96
N GLN A 84 5.20 -4.01 1.74
CA GLN A 84 5.74 -5.37 1.68
C GLN A 84 4.80 -6.35 2.39
N PHE A 85 4.39 -7.38 1.66
CA PHE A 85 3.57 -8.46 2.22
C PHE A 85 4.42 -9.54 2.85
N ASP A 86 4.09 -9.94 4.07
CA ASP A 86 4.69 -11.10 4.72
C ASP A 86 4.19 -12.43 4.11
N LYS A 87 4.63 -13.55 4.69
CA LYS A 87 4.23 -14.89 4.22
C LYS A 87 2.73 -15.17 4.35
N ASN A 88 2.03 -14.48 5.26
CA ASN A 88 0.60 -14.63 5.51
C ASN A 88 -0.25 -13.72 4.60
N GLY A 89 0.38 -12.75 3.92
CA GLY A 89 -0.30 -11.73 3.13
C GLY A 89 -0.63 -10.47 3.92
N ASP A 90 -0.03 -10.28 5.10
CA ASP A 90 -0.20 -9.09 5.90
C ASP A 90 0.86 -8.05 5.57
N VAL A 91 0.50 -6.77 5.68
CA VAL A 91 1.40 -5.63 5.53
C VAL A 91 1.65 -5.00 6.90
N GLN A 92 2.92 -4.93 7.27
CA GLN A 92 3.32 -4.16 8.44
C GLN A 92 3.35 -2.67 8.06
N ALA A 93 2.38 -1.92 8.56
CA ALA A 93 2.23 -0.50 8.32
C ALA A 93 1.94 0.23 9.64
N PRO A 94 2.17 1.55 9.70
CA PRO A 94 1.74 2.35 10.83
C PRO A 94 0.25 2.16 11.10
N LYS A 95 -0.16 2.25 12.34
CA LYS A 95 -1.57 2.13 12.76
C LYS A 95 -1.99 3.38 13.51
N MET A 96 -3.22 3.77 13.28
CA MET A 96 -3.85 4.89 13.99
C MET A 96 -5.14 4.40 14.62
N THR A 97 -5.37 4.77 15.88
CA THR A 97 -6.67 4.61 16.51
C THR A 97 -7.38 5.96 16.55
N TRP A 98 -8.67 5.92 16.38
CA TRP A 98 -9.52 7.11 16.41
C TRP A 98 -10.85 6.78 17.09
N LYS A 99 -11.55 7.82 17.53
CA LYS A 99 -12.92 7.71 18.05
C LYS A 99 -13.81 8.73 17.36
N LEU A 100 -15.07 8.39 17.20
CA LEU A 100 -16.09 9.31 16.73
C LEU A 100 -16.56 10.19 17.91
N VAL A 101 -16.49 11.50 17.74
CA VAL A 101 -16.99 12.49 18.72
C VAL A 101 -17.95 13.42 17.98
N GLY A 102 -19.25 13.20 18.17
CA GLY A 102 -20.26 13.82 17.29
C GLY A 102 -20.08 13.27 15.87
N ASP A 103 -19.88 14.15 14.91
CA ASP A 103 -19.67 13.83 13.50
C ASP A 103 -18.17 13.89 13.09
N GLU A 104 -17.25 14.03 14.05
CA GLU A 104 -15.82 14.19 13.80
C GLU A 104 -15.03 12.95 14.22
N ASN A 105 -14.06 12.55 13.37
CA ASN A 105 -13.05 11.54 13.68
C ASN A 105 -11.90 12.19 14.44
N VAL A 106 -11.73 11.82 15.70
CA VAL A 106 -10.66 12.32 16.57
C VAL A 106 -9.60 11.23 16.74
N GLU A 107 -8.37 11.53 16.29
CA GLU A 107 -7.23 10.64 16.52
C GLU A 107 -6.97 10.48 18.03
N THR A 108 -6.73 9.25 18.47
CA THR A 108 -6.48 8.93 19.88
C THR A 108 -5.09 8.37 20.12
N ALA A 109 -4.50 7.67 19.15
CA ALA A 109 -3.11 7.23 19.19
C ALA A 109 -2.60 6.91 17.78
N TYR A 110 -1.30 7.07 17.57
CA TYR A 110 -0.57 6.66 16.39
C TYR A 110 0.58 5.75 16.78
N PHE A 111 0.76 4.65 16.04
CA PHE A 111 1.81 3.66 16.23
C PHE A 111 2.63 3.56 14.95
N THR A 112 3.93 3.72 15.06
CA THR A 112 4.86 3.52 13.95
C THR A 112 4.95 2.05 13.55
N THR A 113 5.50 1.77 12.36
CA THR A 113 5.74 0.40 11.90
C THR A 113 6.65 -0.37 12.88
N GLU A 114 7.65 0.29 13.45
CA GLU A 114 8.58 -0.30 14.43
C GLU A 114 7.86 -0.68 15.73
N GLU A 115 7.03 0.21 16.27
CA GLU A 115 6.24 -0.07 17.48
C GLU A 115 5.27 -1.23 17.26
N ILE A 116 4.64 -1.32 16.09
CA ILE A 116 3.78 -2.46 15.74
C ILE A 116 4.61 -3.76 15.64
N ALA A 117 5.77 -3.73 14.99
CA ALA A 117 6.64 -4.91 14.91
C ALA A 117 7.10 -5.40 16.29
N ASP A 118 7.41 -4.49 17.22
CA ASP A 118 7.78 -4.83 18.58
C ASP A 118 6.61 -5.39 19.39
N LEU A 119 5.39 -4.90 19.16
CA LEU A 119 4.19 -5.45 19.78
C LEU A 119 3.91 -6.87 19.30
N ILE A 120 4.04 -7.15 18.00
CA ILE A 120 3.85 -8.49 17.42
C ILE A 120 4.85 -9.48 18.04
N LYS A 121 6.15 -9.12 18.11
CA LYS A 121 7.16 -9.97 18.75
C LYS A 121 6.82 -10.36 20.18
N LYS A 122 6.28 -9.43 20.96
CA LYS A 122 5.89 -9.68 22.37
C LYS A 122 4.66 -10.59 22.51
N LEU A 123 3.86 -10.74 21.45
CA LEU A 123 2.69 -11.63 21.44
C LEU A 123 3.06 -13.05 20.99
N ASP A 124 4.19 -13.21 20.30
CA ASP A 124 4.70 -14.51 19.82
C ASP A 124 5.61 -15.20 20.85
N ASP A 125 6.03 -14.50 21.93
CA ASP A 125 6.79 -15.01 23.08
C ASP A 125 5.85 -15.46 24.22
#